data_a52590f392479004bf29ec3fb8fee28d
#
_entry.id   a52590f392479004bf29ec3fb8fee28d
#
_cell.length_a   1.000
_cell.length_b   1.000
_cell.length_c   1.000
_cell.angle_alpha   90.00
_cell.angle_beta   90.00
_cell.angle_gamma   90.00
#
_symmetry.space_group_name_H-M   'P 1'
#
loop_
_entity.id
_entity.type
_entity.pdbx_description
1 polymer ?
#
loop_
_entity_poly.entity_id
_entity_poly.type
_entity_poly.pdbx_seq_one_letter_code
_entity_poly.pdbx_strand_id
1 'polypeptide(L)'
;MAEEKEKPEGGEEPKKSKTLIIIIAVVLVLLLAVGGALFFLMSHGSDEEAADGHAAAGAHGKTSEKDKKKGGAHGDDLTMGPVFAVDGLVVNLMSEGGSRYAKFAVALELDAQELAPEMLAKKALVTDIVITVVSSKTAEELMNIKGKEAVKNEIMEKVNEKLKDGRVKNVYFTNFVVQ
;
A
#
# COMPACT_ATOMS: atom_id res chain seq x y z
N MET A 1 -12.03 -35.29 -62.94
CA MET A 1 -12.80 -34.58 -61.93
C MET A 1 -11.78 -33.81 -61.11
N ALA A 2 -11.77 -32.51 -61.28
CA ALA A 2 -10.73 -31.60 -60.82
C ALA A 2 -10.92 -31.24 -59.38
N GLU A 3 -9.88 -31.40 -58.60
CA GLU A 3 -9.72 -30.88 -57.23
C GLU A 3 -9.02 -29.55 -57.33
N GLU A 4 -9.75 -28.52 -57.08
CA GLU A 4 -9.26 -27.12 -57.00
C GLU A 4 -8.78 -26.84 -55.60
N LYS A 5 -7.47 -26.66 -55.44
CA LYS A 5 -6.80 -26.22 -54.22
C LYS A 5 -6.96 -24.72 -54.12
N GLU A 6 -7.75 -24.23 -53.21
CA GLU A 6 -7.69 -22.84 -52.74
C GLU A 6 -6.54 -22.65 -51.77
N LYS A 7 -5.69 -21.72 -52.13
CA LYS A 7 -4.54 -21.19 -51.38
C LYS A 7 -5.03 -20.04 -50.47
N PRO A 8 -4.75 -20.03 -49.17
CA PRO A 8 -5.02 -18.83 -48.38
C PRO A 8 -3.91 -17.81 -48.61
N GLU A 9 -4.33 -16.65 -49.07
CA GLU A 9 -3.51 -15.45 -49.20
C GLU A 9 -3.16 -14.86 -47.83
N GLY A 10 -1.88 -14.61 -47.67
CA GLY A 10 -1.15 -13.50 -47.17
C GLY A 10 -1.76 -12.62 -46.11
N GLY A 11 -1.27 -12.84 -44.85
CA GLY A 11 -1.37 -11.83 -43.81
C GLY A 11 -0.52 -10.61 -44.16
N GLU A 12 -1.16 -9.47 -44.36
CA GLU A 12 -0.49 -8.17 -44.47
C GLU A 12 0.04 -7.77 -43.10
N GLU A 13 1.35 -7.73 -42.97
CA GLU A 13 2.02 -7.04 -41.87
C GLU A 13 1.69 -5.52 -41.92
N PRO A 14 1.27 -4.88 -40.82
CA PRO A 14 1.02 -3.44 -40.86
C PRO A 14 2.37 -2.72 -41.02
N LYS A 15 2.58 -2.12 -42.18
CA LYS A 15 3.63 -1.12 -42.44
C LYS A 15 3.51 -0.06 -41.36
N LYS A 16 4.42 -0.07 -40.38
CA LYS A 16 4.56 0.97 -39.35
C LYS A 16 4.74 2.29 -40.07
N SER A 17 3.67 3.07 -40.19
CA SER A 17 3.66 4.36 -40.86
C SER A 17 4.62 5.28 -40.13
N LYS A 18 5.56 5.89 -40.84
CA LYS A 18 6.50 6.89 -40.32
C LYS A 18 5.77 7.99 -39.56
N THR A 19 4.53 8.27 -39.96
CA THR A 19 3.62 9.20 -39.30
C THR A 19 3.29 8.79 -37.86
N LEU A 20 3.06 7.49 -37.60
CA LEU A 20 2.76 6.99 -36.25
C LEU A 20 3.96 7.12 -35.32
N ILE A 21 5.18 6.89 -35.84
CA ILE A 21 6.42 7.08 -35.08
C ILE A 21 6.64 8.56 -34.75
N ILE A 22 6.35 9.46 -35.68
CA ILE A 22 6.45 10.91 -35.48
C ILE A 22 5.44 11.38 -34.43
N ILE A 23 4.21 10.89 -34.46
CA ILE A 23 3.16 11.22 -33.47
C ILE A 23 3.60 10.77 -32.07
N ILE A 24 4.10 9.55 -31.93
CA ILE A 24 4.59 9.03 -30.63
C ILE A 24 5.77 9.88 -30.11
N ALA A 25 6.71 10.25 -30.99
CA ALA A 25 7.84 11.10 -30.61
C ALA A 25 7.40 12.48 -30.14
N VAL A 26 6.43 13.11 -30.81
CA VAL A 26 5.89 14.43 -30.44
C VAL A 26 5.15 14.36 -29.09
N VAL A 27 4.35 13.31 -28.86
CA VAL A 27 3.65 13.11 -27.57
C VAL A 27 4.66 12.91 -26.43
N LEU A 28 5.74 12.16 -26.67
CA LEU A 28 6.77 11.93 -25.67
C LEU A 28 7.54 13.21 -25.29
N VAL A 29 7.86 14.04 -26.28
CA VAL A 29 8.49 15.37 -26.04
C VAL A 29 7.55 16.30 -25.27
N LEU A 30 6.25 16.30 -25.58
CA LEU A 30 5.25 17.09 -24.87
C LEU A 30 5.10 16.67 -23.41
N LEU A 31 5.11 15.36 -23.13
CA LEU A 31 5.06 14.82 -21.76
C LEU A 31 6.31 15.19 -20.95
N LEU A 32 7.49 15.17 -21.57
CA LEU A 32 8.74 15.59 -20.91
C LEU A 32 8.75 17.11 -20.63
N ALA A 33 8.21 17.93 -21.53
CA ALA A 33 8.10 19.37 -21.32
C ALA A 33 7.16 19.73 -20.16
N VAL A 34 5.99 19.07 -20.08
CA VAL A 34 5.02 19.28 -19.01
C VAL A 34 5.57 18.74 -17.66
N GLY A 35 6.19 17.56 -17.65
CA GLY A 35 6.81 17.00 -16.47
C GLY A 35 7.98 17.85 -15.94
N GLY A 36 8.81 18.37 -16.82
CA GLY A 36 9.91 19.28 -16.46
C GLY A 36 9.43 20.62 -15.89
N ALA A 37 8.36 21.19 -16.45
CA ALA A 37 7.77 22.44 -15.96
C ALA A 37 7.14 22.26 -14.56
N LEU A 38 6.43 21.16 -14.31
CA LEU A 38 5.86 20.85 -13.00
C LEU A 38 6.96 20.59 -11.96
N PHE A 39 8.03 19.88 -12.32
CA PHE A 39 9.18 19.65 -11.44
C PHE A 39 9.89 20.96 -11.08
N PHE A 40 10.05 21.89 -12.06
CA PHE A 40 10.67 23.20 -11.83
C PHE A 40 9.82 24.10 -10.91
N LEU A 41 8.49 24.11 -11.06
CA LEU A 41 7.60 24.86 -10.16
C LEU A 41 7.62 24.31 -8.73
N MET A 42 7.78 23.00 -8.56
CA MET A 42 7.80 22.36 -7.24
C MET A 42 9.16 22.48 -6.54
N SER A 43 10.22 22.76 -7.30
CA SER A 43 11.59 22.97 -6.80
C SER A 43 11.93 24.42 -6.42
N HIS A 44 11.06 25.40 -6.71
CA HIS A 44 11.31 26.83 -6.50
C HIS A 44 10.40 27.48 -5.47
N GLY A 45 10.00 26.74 -4.46
CA GLY A 45 9.15 27.26 -3.39
C GLY A 45 9.81 27.17 -2.02
N SER A 46 10.92 27.91 -1.79
CA SER A 46 11.39 28.30 -0.44
C SER A 46 12.63 29.16 -0.57
N ASP A 47 12.45 30.47 -0.62
CA ASP A 47 13.40 31.50 -0.14
C ASP A 47 12.77 32.87 -0.35
N GLU A 48 12.36 33.51 0.74
CA GLU A 48 12.37 34.97 1.00
C GLU A 48 11.95 35.15 2.47
N GLU A 49 12.91 35.35 3.29
CA GLU A 49 13.41 36.55 3.99
C GLU A 49 12.33 37.53 4.49
N ALA A 50 12.32 37.75 5.79
CA ALA A 50 12.30 39.10 6.36
C ALA A 50 12.78 39.09 7.81
N ALA A 51 13.82 39.91 8.02
CA ALA A 51 14.47 40.24 9.28
C ALA A 51 13.62 41.15 10.17
N ASP A 52 13.86 41.11 11.46
CA ASP A 52 14.24 42.13 12.46
C ASP A 52 13.76 41.66 13.85
N GLY A 53 14.58 41.49 14.80
CA GLY A 53 15.39 42.42 15.53
C GLY A 53 15.09 42.34 17.00
N HIS A 54 16.09 42.10 17.82
CA HIS A 54 16.43 42.57 19.19
C HIS A 54 16.78 41.45 20.17
N ALA A 55 18.07 41.30 20.34
CA ALA A 55 18.97 41.58 21.46
C ALA A 55 18.48 41.28 22.89
N ALA A 56 19.19 40.41 23.59
CA ALA A 56 20.11 40.59 24.67
C ALA A 56 20.29 39.34 25.54
N ALA A 57 21.50 38.82 25.56
CA ALA A 57 22.44 38.64 26.63
C ALA A 57 22.15 37.64 27.77
N GLY A 58 23.14 36.74 27.96
CA GLY A 58 23.47 36.06 29.23
C GLY A 58 23.80 34.59 29.00
N ALA A 59 24.94 34.20 28.69
CA ALA A 59 26.21 33.86 29.29
C ALA A 59 26.19 32.57 30.13
N HIS A 60 27.14 31.66 29.78
CA HIS A 60 27.79 30.58 30.54
C HIS A 60 27.00 29.27 30.69
N GLY A 61 27.57 28.13 30.35
CA GLY A 61 28.84 27.53 30.67
C GLY A 61 29.05 26.21 29.96
N LYS A 62 30.28 25.96 29.71
CA LYS A 62 30.93 24.74 29.21
C LYS A 62 30.64 23.52 30.12
N THR A 63 30.55 22.33 29.57
CA THR A 63 31.54 21.25 29.72
C THR A 63 30.92 19.90 29.49
N SER A 64 31.44 19.19 28.52
CA SER A 64 32.12 17.88 28.57
C SER A 64 31.34 16.60 28.86
N GLU A 65 31.61 15.71 27.95
CA GLU A 65 31.87 14.28 28.06
C GLU A 65 30.71 13.31 28.20
N LYS A 66 30.49 12.61 27.09
CA LYS A 66 30.72 11.18 26.90
C LYS A 66 30.19 10.27 28.01
N ASP A 67 29.05 9.67 27.76
CA ASP A 67 28.89 8.28 28.14
C ASP A 67 27.90 7.53 27.23
N LYS A 68 28.40 6.45 26.64
CA LYS A 68 27.63 5.41 26.00
C LYS A 68 26.78 4.73 27.07
N LYS A 69 25.47 4.88 26.98
CA LYS A 69 24.58 3.95 27.65
C LYS A 69 23.52 3.48 26.68
N LYS A 70 23.73 2.24 26.24
CA LYS A 70 22.78 1.35 25.63
C LYS A 70 21.60 1.20 26.58
N GLY A 71 20.54 1.87 26.31
CA GLY A 71 19.27 1.77 27.03
C GLY A 71 18.17 1.78 25.99
N GLY A 72 17.48 0.63 25.86
CA GLY A 72 16.30 0.51 25.02
C GLY A 72 15.25 1.54 25.45
N ALA A 73 15.13 2.61 24.67
CA ALA A 73 13.97 3.44 24.71
C ALA A 73 12.93 2.75 23.81
N HIS A 74 11.95 2.11 24.41
CA HIS A 74 10.62 2.02 23.83
C HIS A 74 10.10 3.46 23.69
N GLY A 75 10.59 4.16 22.68
CA GLY A 75 9.84 5.23 22.09
C GLY A 75 8.80 4.51 21.23
N ASP A 76 7.54 4.59 21.59
CA ASP A 76 6.43 4.37 20.67
C ASP A 76 6.65 5.37 19.53
N ASP A 77 7.36 4.91 18.50
CA ASP A 77 7.44 5.61 17.24
C ASP A 77 6.05 5.43 16.60
N LEU A 78 5.17 6.41 16.84
CA LEU A 78 3.83 6.49 16.28
C LEU A 78 3.85 6.67 14.75
N THR A 79 5.00 6.54 14.10
CA THR A 79 5.13 6.52 12.65
C THR A 79 4.64 5.17 12.13
N MET A 80 3.41 5.18 11.62
CA MET A 80 2.84 4.04 10.92
C MET A 80 3.66 3.77 9.65
N GLY A 81 4.01 2.50 9.42
CA GLY A 81 4.66 2.07 8.18
C GLY A 81 3.76 2.20 6.94
N PRO A 82 4.26 1.83 5.76
CA PRO A 82 3.44 1.76 4.56
C PRO A 82 2.24 0.85 4.77
N VAL A 83 1.08 1.23 4.22
CA VAL A 83 -0.19 0.52 4.44
C VAL A 83 -0.72 -0.02 3.13
N PHE A 84 -1.11 -1.30 3.13
CA PHE A 84 -1.87 -1.94 2.06
C PHE A 84 -3.32 -2.12 2.50
N ALA A 85 -4.27 -1.46 1.81
CA ALA A 85 -5.68 -1.50 2.14
C ALA A 85 -6.45 -2.53 1.31
N VAL A 86 -7.37 -3.24 1.98
CA VAL A 86 -8.38 -4.12 1.37
C VAL A 86 -9.75 -3.65 1.86
N ASP A 87 -10.48 -3.00 0.97
CA ASP A 87 -11.74 -2.34 1.30
C ASP A 87 -12.97 -3.10 0.83
N GLY A 88 -14.11 -2.78 1.44
CA GLY A 88 -15.42 -3.18 0.98
C GLY A 88 -15.76 -4.66 1.15
N LEU A 89 -15.18 -5.34 2.13
CA LEU A 89 -15.46 -6.74 2.38
C LEU A 89 -16.81 -6.92 3.10
N VAL A 90 -17.60 -7.88 2.60
CA VAL A 90 -18.82 -8.37 3.26
C VAL A 90 -18.70 -9.89 3.34
N VAL A 91 -18.76 -10.43 4.54
CA VAL A 91 -18.50 -11.84 4.82
C VAL A 91 -19.57 -12.42 5.71
N ASN A 92 -20.10 -13.59 5.36
CA ASN A 92 -20.98 -14.34 6.25
C ASN A 92 -20.18 -14.94 7.39
N LEU A 93 -20.70 -14.83 8.61
CA LEU A 93 -20.10 -15.36 9.83
C LEU A 93 -20.65 -16.73 10.16
N MET A 94 -19.89 -17.50 10.94
CA MET A 94 -20.43 -18.72 11.54
C MET A 94 -21.56 -18.36 12.52
N SER A 95 -22.69 -19.03 12.38
CA SER A 95 -23.88 -18.78 13.21
C SER A 95 -24.73 -20.05 13.33
N GLU A 96 -25.18 -20.37 14.54
CA GLU A 96 -26.08 -21.50 14.80
C GLU A 96 -27.58 -21.16 14.60
N GLY A 97 -27.93 -19.87 14.51
CA GLY A 97 -29.33 -19.44 14.57
C GLY A 97 -29.77 -18.41 13.55
N GLY A 98 -29.05 -18.22 12.44
CA GLY A 98 -29.42 -17.25 11.41
C GLY A 98 -28.21 -16.69 10.65
N SER A 99 -28.45 -16.10 9.50
CA SER A 99 -27.39 -15.50 8.70
C SER A 99 -26.90 -14.21 9.36
N ARG A 100 -25.68 -14.21 9.90
CA ARG A 100 -24.98 -13.03 10.36
C ARG A 100 -23.87 -12.67 9.40
N TYR A 101 -23.62 -11.39 9.21
CA TYR A 101 -22.53 -10.93 8.33
C TYR A 101 -21.74 -9.78 8.96
N ALA A 102 -20.48 -9.70 8.59
CA ALA A 102 -19.61 -8.60 8.90
C ALA A 102 -19.30 -7.80 7.63
N LYS A 103 -19.41 -6.47 7.73
CA LYS A 103 -18.92 -5.52 6.73
C LYS A 103 -17.74 -4.77 7.31
N PHE A 104 -16.60 -4.79 6.62
CA PHE A 104 -15.38 -4.18 7.13
C PHE A 104 -14.39 -3.86 6.02
N ALA A 105 -13.35 -3.15 6.37
CA ALA A 105 -12.13 -3.01 5.60
C ALA A 105 -10.94 -3.38 6.48
N VAL A 106 -9.83 -3.76 5.86
CA VAL A 106 -8.58 -4.14 6.55
C VAL A 106 -7.44 -3.31 5.99
N ALA A 107 -6.66 -2.73 6.89
CA ALA A 107 -5.40 -2.07 6.58
C ALA A 107 -4.26 -2.94 7.13
N LEU A 108 -3.34 -3.34 6.26
CA LEU A 108 -2.18 -4.16 6.56
C LEU A 108 -0.95 -3.25 6.58
N GLU A 109 -0.33 -3.06 7.73
CA GLU A 109 0.90 -2.30 7.87
C GLU A 109 2.09 -3.16 7.45
N LEU A 110 2.87 -2.65 6.51
CA LEU A 110 4.04 -3.32 5.96
C LEU A 110 5.30 -2.90 6.71
N ASP A 111 6.27 -3.77 6.74
CA ASP A 111 7.59 -3.48 7.34
C ASP A 111 8.43 -2.52 6.48
N ALA A 112 8.23 -2.55 5.15
CA ALA A 112 8.95 -1.70 4.20
C ALA A 112 8.10 -1.40 2.96
N GLN A 113 8.39 -0.28 2.29
CA GLN A 113 7.70 0.15 1.07
C GLN A 113 7.91 -0.82 -0.10
N GLU A 114 9.04 -1.51 -0.10
CA GLU A 114 9.45 -2.48 -1.11
C GLU A 114 8.51 -3.69 -1.19
N LEU A 115 7.76 -3.97 -0.12
CA LEU A 115 6.76 -5.03 -0.08
C LEU A 115 5.48 -4.69 -0.88
N ALA A 116 5.20 -3.41 -1.15
CA ALA A 116 3.97 -2.98 -1.81
C ALA A 116 3.72 -3.63 -3.19
N PRO A 117 4.70 -3.81 -4.08
CA PRO A 117 4.50 -4.52 -5.35
C PRO A 117 4.10 -5.99 -5.16
N GLU A 118 4.70 -6.71 -4.20
CA GLU A 118 4.34 -8.10 -3.90
C GLU A 118 2.91 -8.19 -3.36
N MET A 119 2.53 -7.29 -2.45
CA MET A 119 1.17 -7.21 -1.91
C MET A 119 0.15 -6.95 -3.00
N LEU A 120 0.46 -6.07 -3.96
CA LEU A 120 -0.42 -5.78 -5.09
C LEU A 120 -0.57 -7.00 -6.01
N ALA A 121 0.52 -7.69 -6.34
CA ALA A 121 0.49 -8.91 -7.14
C ALA A 121 -0.30 -10.04 -6.46
N LYS A 122 -0.28 -10.10 -5.13
CA LYS A 122 -0.97 -11.11 -4.31
C LYS A 122 -2.30 -10.62 -3.73
N LYS A 123 -2.83 -9.49 -4.19
CA LYS A 123 -4.04 -8.88 -3.61
C LYS A 123 -5.20 -9.86 -3.49
N ALA A 124 -5.47 -10.65 -4.53
CA ALA A 124 -6.56 -11.63 -4.50
C ALA A 124 -6.34 -12.70 -3.42
N LEU A 125 -5.11 -13.21 -3.28
CA LEU A 125 -4.75 -14.19 -2.25
C LEU A 125 -4.88 -13.61 -0.84
N VAL A 126 -4.40 -12.39 -0.63
CA VAL A 126 -4.52 -11.69 0.66
C VAL A 126 -5.99 -11.46 1.01
N THR A 127 -6.80 -11.03 0.05
CA THR A 127 -8.25 -10.86 0.23
C THR A 127 -8.93 -12.18 0.61
N ASP A 128 -8.60 -13.27 -0.05
CA ASP A 128 -9.14 -14.61 0.23
C ASP A 128 -8.78 -15.09 1.65
N ILE A 129 -7.53 -14.88 2.08
CA ILE A 129 -7.10 -15.19 3.45
C ILE A 129 -7.94 -14.41 4.48
N VAL A 130 -8.12 -13.11 4.26
CA VAL A 130 -8.92 -12.25 5.16
C VAL A 130 -10.37 -12.75 5.24
N ILE A 131 -10.99 -13.03 4.09
CA ILE A 131 -12.37 -13.55 4.02
C ILE A 131 -12.46 -14.89 4.76
N THR A 132 -11.55 -15.82 4.49
CA THR A 132 -11.55 -17.16 5.09
C THR A 132 -11.41 -17.10 6.61
N VAL A 133 -10.48 -16.28 7.12
CA VAL A 133 -10.28 -16.13 8.57
C VAL A 133 -11.51 -15.53 9.23
N VAL A 134 -12.07 -14.43 8.67
CA VAL A 134 -13.23 -13.76 9.27
C VAL A 134 -14.49 -14.63 9.19
N SER A 135 -14.72 -15.32 8.08
CA SER A 135 -15.90 -16.22 7.92
C SER A 135 -15.88 -17.44 8.84
N SER A 136 -14.71 -17.81 9.36
CA SER A 136 -14.58 -18.90 10.34
C SER A 136 -14.92 -18.49 11.78
N LYS A 137 -15.26 -17.22 12.02
CA LYS A 137 -15.55 -16.68 13.35
C LYS A 137 -17.04 -16.43 13.55
N THR A 138 -17.43 -16.43 14.82
CA THR A 138 -18.79 -16.03 15.22
C THR A 138 -18.88 -14.50 15.41
N ALA A 139 -20.11 -13.98 15.42
CA ALA A 139 -20.34 -12.56 15.71
C ALA A 139 -19.86 -12.18 17.11
N GLU A 140 -20.06 -13.06 18.10
CA GLU A 140 -19.65 -12.87 19.49
C GLU A 140 -18.12 -12.75 19.62
N GLU A 141 -17.37 -13.62 18.93
CA GLU A 141 -15.90 -13.53 18.87
C GLU A 141 -15.44 -12.20 18.28
N LEU A 142 -16.04 -11.78 17.18
CA LEU A 142 -15.67 -10.53 16.49
C LEU A 142 -16.10 -9.26 17.26
N MET A 143 -17.08 -9.34 18.14
CA MET A 143 -17.48 -8.22 19.01
C MET A 143 -16.59 -8.10 20.24
N ASN A 144 -15.90 -9.16 20.64
CA ASN A 144 -14.97 -9.18 21.75
C ASN A 144 -13.59 -8.61 21.36
N ILE A 145 -12.98 -7.82 22.24
CA ILE A 145 -11.64 -7.23 22.00
C ILE A 145 -10.60 -8.34 21.78
N LYS A 146 -10.55 -9.34 22.66
CA LYS A 146 -9.61 -10.46 22.55
C LYS A 146 -9.82 -11.28 21.27
N GLY A 147 -11.08 -11.48 20.87
CA GLY A 147 -11.41 -12.17 19.64
C GLY A 147 -10.93 -11.39 18.40
N LYS A 148 -11.12 -10.07 18.37
CA LYS A 148 -10.59 -9.23 17.30
C LYS A 148 -9.06 -9.29 17.20
N GLU A 149 -8.37 -9.26 18.32
CA GLU A 149 -6.90 -9.38 18.35
C GLU A 149 -6.45 -10.75 17.85
N ALA A 150 -7.11 -11.82 18.24
CA ALA A 150 -6.82 -13.16 17.75
C ALA A 150 -6.99 -13.25 16.22
N VAL A 151 -8.07 -12.67 15.68
CA VAL A 151 -8.33 -12.64 14.23
C VAL A 151 -7.28 -11.82 13.49
N LYS A 152 -6.87 -10.66 14.01
CA LYS A 152 -5.79 -9.85 13.42
C LYS A 152 -4.47 -10.64 13.36
N ASN A 153 -4.12 -11.31 14.45
CA ASN A 153 -2.90 -12.13 14.52
C ASN A 153 -2.96 -13.30 13.54
N GLU A 154 -4.10 -13.98 13.43
CA GLU A 154 -4.29 -15.08 12.49
C GLU A 154 -4.18 -14.61 11.02
N ILE A 155 -4.78 -13.46 10.69
CA ILE A 155 -4.64 -12.86 9.35
C ILE A 155 -3.17 -12.54 9.07
N MET A 156 -2.49 -11.88 10.02
CA MET A 156 -1.08 -11.49 9.89
C MET A 156 -0.19 -12.71 9.65
N GLU A 157 -0.36 -13.77 10.44
CA GLU A 157 0.41 -15.01 10.33
C GLU A 157 0.20 -15.67 8.95
N LYS A 158 -1.06 -15.88 8.55
CA LYS A 158 -1.39 -16.52 7.26
C LYS A 158 -0.93 -15.72 6.05
N VAL A 159 -0.98 -14.38 6.12
CA VAL A 159 -0.47 -13.51 5.06
C VAL A 159 1.06 -13.61 5.01
N ASN A 160 1.73 -13.53 6.15
CA ASN A 160 3.19 -13.63 6.24
C ASN A 160 3.76 -14.96 5.73
N GLU A 161 3.03 -16.06 5.87
CA GLU A 161 3.40 -17.35 5.27
C GLU A 161 3.47 -17.31 3.74
N LYS A 162 2.76 -16.39 3.11
CA LYS A 162 2.67 -16.26 1.65
C LYS A 162 3.59 -15.18 1.07
N LEU A 163 4.19 -14.35 1.91
CA LEU A 163 5.11 -13.29 1.51
C LEU A 163 6.55 -13.82 1.43
N LYS A 164 7.35 -13.19 0.56
CA LYS A 164 8.77 -13.55 0.34
C LYS A 164 9.72 -12.40 0.65
N ASP A 165 9.31 -11.17 0.30
CA ASP A 165 10.20 -10.01 0.27
C ASP A 165 10.06 -9.10 1.49
N GLY A 166 9.27 -9.51 2.50
CA GLY A 166 9.03 -8.75 3.73
C GLY A 166 7.90 -9.34 4.54
N ARG A 167 7.34 -8.55 5.44
CA ARG A 167 6.25 -8.97 6.32
C ARG A 167 5.23 -7.88 6.60
N VAL A 168 4.03 -8.30 6.95
CA VAL A 168 3.00 -7.47 7.59
C VAL A 168 3.34 -7.39 9.08
N LYS A 169 3.43 -6.18 9.63
CA LYS A 169 3.71 -5.89 11.05
C LYS A 169 2.46 -5.85 11.89
N ASN A 170 1.40 -5.23 11.35
CA ASN A 170 0.13 -5.06 12.04
C ASN A 170 -1.04 -5.18 11.09
N VAL A 171 -2.20 -5.53 11.65
CA VAL A 171 -3.49 -5.60 10.95
C VAL A 171 -4.49 -4.71 11.68
N TYR A 172 -5.12 -3.81 10.95
CA TYR A 172 -6.13 -2.88 11.48
C TYR A 172 -7.46 -3.12 10.79
N PHE A 173 -8.53 -3.30 11.56
CA PHE A 173 -9.88 -3.26 11.03
C PHE A 173 -10.39 -1.82 10.97
N THR A 174 -10.93 -1.43 9.82
CA THR A 174 -11.60 -0.15 9.61
C THR A 174 -13.03 -0.39 9.15
N ASN A 175 -13.95 0.58 9.46
CA ASN A 175 -15.37 0.48 9.07
C ASN A 175 -16.05 -0.84 9.47
N PHE A 176 -15.75 -1.35 10.67
CA PHE A 176 -16.17 -2.67 11.11
C PHE A 176 -17.60 -2.67 11.68
N VAL A 177 -18.52 -3.36 11.00
CA VAL A 177 -19.93 -3.52 11.40
C VAL A 177 -20.30 -4.99 11.33
N VAL A 178 -20.97 -5.51 12.37
CA VAL A 178 -21.56 -6.87 12.42
C VAL A 178 -23.07 -6.73 12.52
N GLN A 179 -23.79 -7.47 11.70
CA GLN A 179 -25.26 -7.50 11.66
C GLN A 179 -25.77 -8.93 11.59
#